data_67b8162928724db8a57b4f3cc2f24a1f
#
_entry.id   67b8162928724db8a57b4f3cc2f24a1f
#
_cell.length_a   1.000
_cell.length_b   1.000
_cell.length_c   1.000
_cell.angle_alpha   90.00
_cell.angle_beta   90.00
_cell.angle_gamma   90.00
#
_symmetry.space_group_name_H-M   'P 1'
#
loop_
_entity.id
_entity.type
_entity.pdbx_description
1 polymer ?
#
loop_
_entity_poly.entity_id
_entity_poly.type
_entity_poly.pdbx_seq_one_letter_code
_entity_poly.pdbx_strand_id
1 'polypeptide(L)'
;GDTLIQKDLANTLKQISKNANAGFYEGEVAQKIVQDIQANGGYITLNDLKNYKAIESDIISGDFNGYKIHSLFLPSFGAITIQIMQIIDQLEIDLEEDRALKIAHAIEKAYEYRIYLNQPDSLKSILSKDRAKQIADKINNQSFEISSNDKRLDYSNSNTAHLTVADKFGNVVSITQTIGPIMGSKVVTAGLGVLYNVTMGPYLGGYLSEDKPGDRVSSHVSPTLFTQNGKLILAIGAAGGNKIPPAITQVAYRFLKQKLDIGASISLPRV
;
A
#
# COMPACT_ATOMS: atom_id res chain seq x y z
N GLY A 1 20.87 -4.37 23.99
CA GLY A 1 19.50 -3.91 23.95
C GLY A 1 18.68 -4.57 25.04
N ASP A 2 17.63 -3.93 25.48
CA ASP A 2 16.75 -4.45 26.52
C ASP A 2 15.82 -5.54 25.96
N THR A 3 15.39 -6.44 26.84
CA THR A 3 14.44 -7.51 26.48
C THR A 3 13.01 -7.03 26.68
N LEU A 4 12.21 -6.98 25.61
CA LEU A 4 10.78 -6.71 25.67
C LEU A 4 10.01 -8.03 25.86
N ILE A 5 9.26 -8.15 26.97
CA ILE A 5 8.44 -9.34 27.27
C ILE A 5 6.98 -8.97 27.15
N GLN A 6 6.26 -9.57 26.19
CA GLN A 6 4.85 -9.32 25.89
C GLN A 6 3.99 -10.54 26.24
N LYS A 7 3.77 -10.78 27.54
CA LYS A 7 3.05 -11.97 28.04
C LYS A 7 1.60 -12.05 27.56
N ASP A 8 0.90 -10.91 27.56
CA ASP A 8 -0.50 -10.83 27.16
C ASP A 8 -0.66 -11.13 25.66
N LEU A 9 0.18 -10.53 24.82
CA LEU A 9 0.20 -10.83 23.39
C LEU A 9 0.53 -12.31 23.14
N ALA A 10 1.49 -12.89 23.87
CA ALA A 10 1.82 -14.30 23.74
C ALA A 10 0.62 -15.21 24.07
N ASN A 11 -0.19 -14.86 25.07
CA ASN A 11 -1.40 -15.60 25.40
C ASN A 11 -2.48 -15.47 24.31
N THR A 12 -2.69 -14.27 23.77
CA THR A 12 -3.60 -14.04 22.64
C THR A 12 -3.17 -14.86 21.41
N LEU A 13 -1.87 -14.84 21.07
CA LEU A 13 -1.34 -15.63 19.95
C LEU A 13 -1.51 -17.16 20.18
N LYS A 14 -1.40 -17.65 21.41
CA LYS A 14 -1.70 -19.06 21.73
C LYS A 14 -3.17 -19.40 21.49
N GLN A 15 -4.11 -18.50 21.81
CA GLN A 15 -5.53 -18.71 21.50
C GLN A 15 -5.76 -18.79 19.99
N ILE A 16 -5.15 -17.89 19.21
CA ILE A 16 -5.22 -17.93 17.76
C ILE A 16 -4.60 -19.23 17.21
N SER A 17 -3.44 -19.63 17.70
CA SER A 17 -2.78 -20.87 17.28
C SER A 17 -3.63 -22.12 17.53
N LYS A 18 -4.39 -22.14 18.64
CA LYS A 18 -5.24 -23.27 19.03
C LYS A 18 -6.57 -23.30 18.28
N ASN A 19 -7.18 -22.15 18.04
CA ASN A 19 -8.57 -22.03 17.60
C ASN A 19 -8.72 -21.30 16.26
N ALA A 20 -7.63 -21.00 15.56
CA ALA A 20 -7.60 -20.21 14.33
C ALA A 20 -8.39 -18.89 14.47
N ASN A 21 -9.24 -18.55 13.52
CA ASN A 21 -10.03 -17.30 13.52
C ASN A 21 -10.89 -17.15 14.78
N ALA A 22 -11.49 -18.23 15.26
CA ALA A 22 -12.30 -18.19 16.48
C ALA A 22 -11.49 -17.81 17.74
N GLY A 23 -10.18 -18.06 17.75
CA GLY A 23 -9.29 -17.68 18.84
C GLY A 23 -9.10 -16.16 19.01
N PHE A 24 -9.54 -15.36 18.04
CA PHE A 24 -9.48 -13.90 18.10
C PHE A 24 -10.86 -13.25 17.92
N TYR A 25 -11.61 -13.69 16.93
CA TYR A 25 -12.87 -13.06 16.51
C TYR A 25 -14.11 -13.58 17.28
N GLU A 26 -13.94 -14.64 18.07
CA GLU A 26 -15.00 -15.23 18.92
C GLU A 26 -14.45 -15.50 20.32
N GLY A 27 -15.32 -15.95 21.24
CA GLY A 27 -14.94 -16.34 22.60
C GLY A 27 -14.42 -15.20 23.47
N GLU A 28 -13.52 -15.54 24.39
CA GLU A 28 -13.05 -14.64 25.45
C GLU A 28 -12.29 -13.41 24.92
N VAL A 29 -11.45 -13.59 23.89
CA VAL A 29 -10.69 -12.48 23.28
C VAL A 29 -11.65 -11.46 22.67
N ALA A 30 -12.59 -11.91 21.85
CA ALA A 30 -13.60 -11.02 21.24
C ALA A 30 -14.47 -10.31 22.28
N GLN A 31 -14.89 -11.01 23.34
CA GLN A 31 -15.68 -10.44 24.43
C GLN A 31 -14.91 -9.30 25.13
N LYS A 32 -13.64 -9.49 25.46
CA LYS A 32 -12.80 -8.47 26.07
C LYS A 32 -12.62 -7.25 25.16
N ILE A 33 -12.40 -7.47 23.86
CA ILE A 33 -12.28 -6.40 22.87
C ILE A 33 -13.55 -5.56 22.83
N VAL A 34 -14.71 -6.20 22.68
CA VAL A 34 -16.00 -5.50 22.55
C VAL A 34 -16.34 -4.75 23.85
N GLN A 35 -16.16 -5.38 24.99
CA GLN A 35 -16.43 -4.78 26.28
C GLN A 35 -15.58 -3.53 26.49
N ASP A 36 -14.30 -3.58 26.23
CA ASP A 36 -13.38 -2.45 26.39
C ASP A 36 -13.70 -1.30 25.41
N ILE A 37 -13.86 -1.64 24.12
CA ILE A 37 -14.16 -0.63 23.10
C ILE A 37 -15.50 0.06 23.39
N GLN A 38 -16.55 -0.67 23.77
CA GLN A 38 -17.84 -0.08 24.08
C GLN A 38 -17.84 0.73 25.39
N ALA A 39 -17.09 0.29 26.41
CA ALA A 39 -16.91 1.07 27.63
C ALA A 39 -16.22 2.43 27.36
N ASN A 40 -15.44 2.52 26.29
CA ASN A 40 -14.77 3.75 25.84
C ASN A 40 -15.50 4.49 24.71
N GLY A 41 -16.78 4.19 24.48
CA GLY A 41 -17.63 4.88 23.51
C GLY A 41 -17.51 4.41 22.06
N GLY A 42 -16.85 3.28 21.81
CA GLY A 42 -16.76 2.69 20.46
C GLY A 42 -17.99 1.82 20.14
N TYR A 43 -18.12 1.45 18.86
CA TYR A 43 -19.34 0.83 18.32
C TYR A 43 -19.19 -0.62 17.91
N ILE A 44 -17.99 -1.21 18.00
CA ILE A 44 -17.74 -2.60 17.59
C ILE A 44 -18.57 -3.57 18.44
N THR A 45 -19.20 -4.54 17.77
CA THR A 45 -20.00 -5.60 18.40
C THR A 45 -19.36 -6.97 18.20
N LEU A 46 -19.80 -7.96 18.97
CA LEU A 46 -19.39 -9.37 18.75
C LEU A 46 -19.76 -9.88 17.36
N ASN A 47 -20.88 -9.39 16.81
CA ASN A 47 -21.33 -9.75 15.48
C ASN A 47 -20.41 -9.19 14.39
N ASP A 48 -19.88 -7.98 14.58
CA ASP A 48 -18.91 -7.38 13.64
C ASP A 48 -17.62 -8.19 13.61
N LEU A 49 -17.10 -8.58 14.78
CA LEU A 49 -15.92 -9.41 14.87
C LEU A 49 -16.14 -10.80 14.23
N LYS A 50 -17.23 -11.47 14.57
CA LYS A 50 -17.56 -12.81 14.06
C LYS A 50 -17.74 -12.82 12.54
N ASN A 51 -18.30 -11.76 11.97
CA ASN A 51 -18.54 -11.63 10.53
C ASN A 51 -17.33 -11.11 9.75
N TYR A 52 -16.28 -10.65 10.45
CA TYR A 52 -15.07 -10.19 9.78
C TYR A 52 -14.32 -11.36 9.15
N LYS A 53 -14.06 -11.26 7.84
CA LYS A 53 -13.38 -12.32 7.07
C LYS A 53 -12.33 -11.72 6.16
N ALA A 54 -11.27 -12.46 5.92
CA ALA A 54 -10.39 -12.17 4.79
C ALA A 54 -11.19 -12.26 3.49
N ILE A 55 -10.95 -11.33 2.58
CA ILE A 55 -11.56 -11.31 1.25
C ILE A 55 -10.48 -11.41 0.19
N GLU A 56 -10.80 -12.05 -0.91
CA GLU A 56 -9.97 -11.99 -2.10
C GLU A 56 -10.18 -10.63 -2.79
N SER A 57 -9.09 -10.01 -3.20
CA SER A 57 -9.10 -8.77 -3.98
C SER A 57 -8.81 -9.09 -5.44
N ASP A 58 -9.42 -8.35 -6.35
CA ASP A 58 -9.11 -8.44 -7.77
C ASP A 58 -7.64 -8.12 -8.02
N ILE A 59 -7.03 -8.93 -8.89
CA ILE A 59 -5.68 -8.67 -9.39
C ILE A 59 -5.81 -7.79 -10.63
N ILE A 60 -5.14 -6.65 -10.59
CA ILE A 60 -5.03 -5.74 -11.73
C ILE A 60 -3.66 -5.84 -12.36
N SER A 61 -3.59 -5.58 -13.64
CA SER A 61 -2.35 -5.69 -14.40
C SER A 61 -2.12 -4.48 -15.30
N GLY A 62 -0.85 -4.19 -15.55
CA GLY A 62 -0.38 -3.21 -16.51
C GLY A 62 0.92 -3.67 -17.16
N ASP A 63 1.50 -2.82 -18.00
CA ASP A 63 2.77 -3.09 -18.67
C ASP A 63 3.77 -1.99 -18.36
N PHE A 64 5.05 -2.35 -18.32
CA PHE A 64 6.17 -1.43 -18.17
C PHE A 64 7.43 -2.02 -18.83
N ASN A 65 8.00 -1.35 -19.81
CA ASN A 65 9.30 -1.72 -20.43
C ASN A 65 9.42 -3.21 -20.79
N GLY A 66 8.35 -3.82 -21.33
CA GLY A 66 8.31 -5.22 -21.69
C GLY A 66 8.07 -6.20 -20.52
N TYR A 67 7.81 -5.70 -19.33
CA TYR A 67 7.38 -6.47 -18.18
C TYR A 67 5.89 -6.31 -17.94
N LYS A 68 5.24 -7.37 -17.42
CA LYS A 68 3.88 -7.31 -16.91
C LYS A 68 3.91 -7.00 -15.43
N ILE A 69 3.12 -6.02 -15.04
CA ILE A 69 2.93 -5.63 -13.64
C ILE A 69 1.66 -6.29 -13.12
N HIS A 70 1.71 -6.83 -11.92
CA HIS A 70 0.54 -7.36 -11.20
C HIS A 70 0.50 -6.74 -9.81
N SER A 71 -0.66 -6.24 -9.42
CA SER A 71 -0.89 -5.71 -8.07
C SER A 71 -2.35 -5.89 -7.67
N LEU A 72 -2.68 -5.54 -6.44
CA LEU A 72 -4.03 -5.66 -5.91
C LEU A 72 -4.84 -4.40 -6.23
N PHE A 73 -6.10 -4.60 -6.54
CA PHE A 73 -7.08 -3.51 -6.66
C PHE A 73 -7.52 -3.02 -5.27
N LEU A 74 -8.55 -2.20 -5.22
CA LEU A 74 -9.10 -1.71 -3.95
C LEU A 74 -9.43 -2.87 -2.98
N PRO A 75 -9.18 -2.65 -1.72
CA PRO A 75 -8.79 -1.40 -1.03
C PRO A 75 -7.29 -1.06 -1.07
N SER A 76 -6.48 -1.74 -1.87
CA SER A 76 -5.05 -1.48 -2.07
C SER A 76 -4.80 -0.47 -3.20
N PHE A 77 -3.65 0.20 -3.19
CA PHE A 77 -3.30 1.22 -4.18
C PHE A 77 -2.47 0.69 -5.36
N GLY A 78 -2.66 -0.57 -5.72
CA GLY A 78 -1.97 -1.16 -6.87
C GLY A 78 -2.25 -0.43 -8.19
N ALA A 79 -3.47 0.10 -8.38
CA ALA A 79 -3.82 0.87 -9.57
C ALA A 79 -2.97 2.15 -9.71
N ILE A 80 -2.72 2.87 -8.61
CA ILE A 80 -1.83 4.04 -8.60
C ILE A 80 -0.40 3.63 -8.97
N THR A 81 0.11 2.54 -8.38
CA THR A 81 1.44 2.02 -8.70
C THR A 81 1.57 1.69 -10.19
N ILE A 82 0.60 0.99 -10.77
CA ILE A 82 0.60 0.63 -12.20
C ILE A 82 0.53 1.90 -13.06
N GLN A 83 -0.33 2.86 -12.73
CA GLN A 83 -0.47 4.10 -13.48
C GLN A 83 0.83 4.92 -13.49
N ILE A 84 1.49 5.07 -12.32
CA ILE A 84 2.79 5.75 -12.25
C ILE A 84 3.80 5.05 -13.17
N MET A 85 3.91 3.72 -13.11
CA MET A 85 4.84 2.96 -13.95
C MET A 85 4.56 3.16 -15.43
N GLN A 86 3.29 3.13 -15.85
CA GLN A 86 2.89 3.32 -17.25
C GLN A 86 3.19 4.74 -17.75
N ILE A 87 3.00 5.76 -16.90
CA ILE A 87 3.37 7.15 -17.25
C ILE A 87 4.88 7.27 -17.40
N ILE A 88 5.65 6.74 -16.42
CA ILE A 88 7.13 6.77 -16.46
C ILE A 88 7.67 6.03 -17.70
N ASP A 89 6.99 4.98 -18.17
CA ASP A 89 7.40 4.26 -19.37
C ASP A 89 7.34 5.10 -20.64
N GLN A 90 6.46 6.09 -20.69
CA GLN A 90 6.25 7.01 -21.81
C GLN A 90 7.03 8.33 -21.67
N LEU A 91 7.75 8.54 -20.54
CA LEU A 91 8.54 9.75 -20.36
C LEU A 91 9.81 9.72 -21.20
N GLU A 92 10.09 10.85 -21.85
CA GLU A 92 11.37 11.15 -22.50
C GLU A 92 12.31 11.74 -21.43
N ILE A 93 13.30 10.96 -21.02
CA ILE A 93 14.26 11.33 -19.97
C ILE A 93 15.64 11.39 -20.62
N ASP A 94 15.96 12.53 -21.23
CA ASP A 94 17.23 12.74 -21.93
C ASP A 94 18.35 13.17 -20.96
N LEU A 95 17.99 13.94 -19.93
CA LEU A 95 18.92 14.42 -18.92
C LEU A 95 18.58 13.81 -17.56
N GLU A 96 19.62 13.41 -16.85
CA GLU A 96 19.50 12.89 -15.49
C GLU A 96 18.87 13.90 -14.52
N GLU A 97 19.12 15.19 -14.74
CA GLU A 97 18.59 16.31 -13.94
C GLU A 97 17.07 16.41 -14.03
N ASP A 98 16.50 16.17 -15.22
CA ASP A 98 15.04 16.23 -15.44
C ASP A 98 14.32 15.01 -14.89
N ARG A 99 15.03 13.90 -14.72
CA ARG A 99 14.42 12.62 -14.31
C ARG A 99 13.63 12.72 -13.02
N ALA A 100 14.22 13.30 -11.99
CA ALA A 100 13.59 13.41 -10.68
C ALA A 100 12.30 14.22 -10.78
N LEU A 101 12.33 15.33 -11.50
CA LEU A 101 11.21 16.23 -11.66
C LEU A 101 10.08 15.60 -12.50
N LYS A 102 10.41 14.99 -13.64
CA LYS A 102 9.41 14.28 -14.48
C LYS A 102 8.77 13.12 -13.73
N ILE A 103 9.53 12.36 -12.95
CA ILE A 103 8.98 11.27 -12.09
C ILE A 103 8.07 11.85 -10.99
N ALA A 104 8.44 12.97 -10.36
CA ALA A 104 7.60 13.61 -9.36
C ALA A 104 6.24 14.03 -9.96
N HIS A 105 6.23 14.62 -11.15
CA HIS A 105 4.99 14.97 -11.85
C HIS A 105 4.18 13.73 -12.28
N ALA A 106 4.83 12.65 -12.69
CA ALA A 106 4.12 11.40 -12.97
C ALA A 106 3.40 10.85 -11.73
N ILE A 107 4.05 10.94 -10.57
CA ILE A 107 3.47 10.56 -9.29
C ILE A 107 2.27 11.48 -8.95
N GLU A 108 2.46 12.79 -9.01
CA GLU A 108 1.40 13.78 -8.76
C GLU A 108 0.17 13.51 -9.63
N LYS A 109 0.37 13.36 -10.93
CA LYS A 109 -0.72 13.10 -11.89
C LYS A 109 -1.43 11.78 -11.63
N ALA A 110 -0.74 10.72 -11.26
CA ALA A 110 -1.39 9.47 -10.90
C ALA A 110 -2.26 9.62 -9.63
N TYR A 111 -1.81 10.39 -8.65
CA TYR A 111 -2.59 10.61 -7.43
C TYR A 111 -3.82 11.50 -7.65
N GLU A 112 -3.86 12.37 -8.64
CA GLU A 112 -5.07 13.13 -9.01
C GLU A 112 -6.24 12.19 -9.39
N TYR A 113 -5.95 11.02 -9.97
CA TYR A 113 -6.96 10.06 -10.42
C TYR A 113 -7.44 9.08 -9.34
N ARG A 114 -6.85 9.11 -8.15
CA ARG A 114 -7.22 8.18 -7.07
C ARG A 114 -8.71 8.27 -6.69
N ILE A 115 -9.32 9.44 -6.81
CA ILE A 115 -10.74 9.68 -6.51
C ILE A 115 -11.70 8.92 -7.44
N TYR A 116 -11.23 8.52 -8.62
CA TYR A 116 -12.01 7.79 -9.61
C TYR A 116 -11.85 6.26 -9.53
N LEU A 117 -10.99 5.76 -8.64
CA LEU A 117 -10.72 4.32 -8.53
C LEU A 117 -11.95 3.52 -8.07
N ASN A 118 -12.88 4.14 -7.36
CA ASN A 118 -14.13 3.50 -6.92
C ASN A 118 -15.14 3.31 -8.06
N GLN A 119 -14.84 3.81 -9.26
CA GLN A 119 -15.70 3.70 -10.42
C GLN A 119 -15.14 2.61 -11.36
N PRO A 120 -15.77 1.43 -11.48
CA PRO A 120 -15.24 0.31 -12.27
C PRO A 120 -14.94 0.66 -13.72
N ASP A 121 -15.79 1.46 -14.35
CA ASP A 121 -15.61 1.91 -15.74
C ASP A 121 -14.41 2.85 -15.91
N SER A 122 -14.06 3.59 -14.87
CA SER A 122 -12.91 4.51 -14.89
C SER A 122 -11.59 3.78 -14.79
N LEU A 123 -11.52 2.65 -14.09
CA LEU A 123 -10.28 1.90 -13.89
C LEU A 123 -9.63 1.49 -15.21
N LYS A 124 -10.43 0.96 -16.16
CA LYS A 124 -9.95 0.55 -17.48
C LYS A 124 -9.36 1.73 -18.26
N SER A 125 -9.98 2.89 -18.15
CA SER A 125 -9.47 4.12 -18.75
C SER A 125 -8.20 4.62 -18.08
N ILE A 126 -8.17 4.63 -16.74
CA ILE A 126 -7.03 5.09 -15.94
C ILE A 126 -5.77 4.25 -16.22
N LEU A 127 -5.91 2.93 -16.35
CA LEU A 127 -4.83 2.00 -16.61
C LEU A 127 -4.54 1.78 -18.11
N SER A 128 -5.13 2.57 -19.00
CA SER A 128 -4.86 2.46 -20.45
C SER A 128 -3.52 3.09 -20.80
N LYS A 129 -2.85 2.50 -21.81
CA LYS A 129 -1.60 3.05 -22.37
C LYS A 129 -1.80 4.42 -22.99
N ASP A 130 -2.95 4.63 -23.64
CA ASP A 130 -3.29 5.93 -24.25
C ASP A 130 -3.38 7.03 -23.22
N ARG A 131 -3.98 6.74 -22.05
CA ARG A 131 -4.06 7.69 -20.94
C ARG A 131 -2.69 7.99 -20.37
N ALA A 132 -1.88 6.97 -20.15
CA ALA A 132 -0.50 7.13 -19.68
C ALA A 132 0.31 8.01 -20.65
N LYS A 133 0.19 7.77 -21.96
CA LYS A 133 0.83 8.57 -23.01
C LYS A 133 0.36 10.02 -22.98
N GLN A 134 -0.95 10.28 -22.93
CA GLN A 134 -1.48 11.66 -22.84
C GLN A 134 -0.94 12.44 -21.65
N ILE A 135 -0.75 11.79 -20.51
CA ILE A 135 -0.18 12.40 -19.31
C ILE A 135 1.32 12.65 -19.52
N ALA A 136 2.03 11.65 -20.02
CA ALA A 136 3.46 11.77 -20.29
C ALA A 136 3.78 12.87 -21.33
N ASP A 137 3.00 12.96 -22.40
CA ASP A 137 3.16 14.01 -23.43
C ASP A 137 3.01 15.41 -22.81
N LYS A 138 2.10 15.60 -21.86
CA LYS A 138 1.97 16.87 -21.14
C LYS A 138 3.21 17.15 -20.27
N ILE A 139 3.71 16.14 -19.56
CA ILE A 139 4.91 16.26 -18.73
C ILE A 139 6.14 16.56 -19.61
N ASN A 140 6.30 15.87 -20.74
CA ASN A 140 7.45 16.06 -21.65
C ASN A 140 7.52 17.46 -22.25
N ASN A 141 6.35 18.08 -22.52
CA ASN A 141 6.24 19.40 -23.14
C ASN A 141 6.14 20.56 -22.14
N GLN A 142 6.23 20.29 -20.84
CA GLN A 142 6.10 21.30 -19.79
C GLN A 142 7.49 21.78 -19.34
N SER A 143 7.69 23.11 -19.31
CA SER A 143 8.80 23.70 -18.56
C SER A 143 8.43 23.72 -17.08
N PHE A 144 9.29 23.19 -16.23
CA PHE A 144 9.02 23.07 -14.80
C PHE A 144 9.73 24.19 -14.05
N GLU A 145 8.98 24.96 -13.27
CA GLU A 145 9.53 25.82 -12.23
C GLU A 145 9.44 25.07 -10.88
N ILE A 146 10.54 24.98 -10.18
CA ILE A 146 10.56 24.41 -8.82
C ILE A 146 9.92 25.41 -7.88
N SER A 147 8.66 25.17 -7.49
CA SER A 147 8.00 25.94 -6.45
C SER A 147 8.51 25.52 -5.07
N SER A 148 9.06 26.48 -4.33
CA SER A 148 9.55 26.26 -2.95
C SER A 148 8.43 26.19 -1.89
N ASN A 149 7.17 26.25 -2.29
CA ASN A 149 6.01 26.34 -1.38
C ASN A 149 5.43 24.97 -1.00
N ASP A 150 6.26 23.95 -0.89
CA ASP A 150 5.80 22.62 -0.53
C ASP A 150 5.58 22.51 0.99
N LYS A 151 4.31 22.55 1.41
CA LYS A 151 3.93 22.09 2.76
C LYS A 151 4.12 20.59 2.79
N ARG A 152 5.32 20.16 3.17
CA ARG A 152 5.62 18.74 3.43
C ARG A 152 4.66 18.23 4.48
N LEU A 153 3.67 17.47 4.06
CA LEU A 153 2.88 16.66 4.97
C LEU A 153 3.83 15.60 5.53
N ASP A 154 4.22 15.77 6.79
CA ASP A 154 5.13 14.85 7.46
C ASP A 154 4.39 13.55 7.82
N TYR A 155 4.44 12.58 6.91
CA TYR A 155 3.97 11.21 7.14
C TYR A 155 5.09 10.29 7.67
N SER A 156 6.11 10.84 8.32
CA SER A 156 7.28 10.11 8.83
C SER A 156 6.95 9.01 9.84
N ASN A 157 5.70 8.92 10.29
CA ASN A 157 5.24 8.05 11.38
C ASN A 157 4.37 6.86 10.90
N SER A 158 4.62 6.30 9.73
CA SER A 158 3.86 5.13 9.25
C SER A 158 4.48 3.80 9.73
N ASN A 159 3.65 2.92 10.29
CA ASN A 159 4.02 1.57 10.74
C ASN A 159 3.52 0.52 9.75
N THR A 160 4.09 0.53 8.57
CA THR A 160 3.85 -0.47 7.54
C THR A 160 5.04 -1.43 7.48
N ALA A 161 4.80 -2.70 7.33
CA ALA A 161 5.82 -3.72 7.07
C ALA A 161 5.55 -4.41 5.74
N HIS A 162 6.63 -4.75 5.04
CA HIS A 162 6.57 -5.53 3.81
C HIS A 162 7.48 -6.75 3.93
N LEU A 163 6.99 -7.89 3.46
CA LEU A 163 7.70 -9.15 3.40
C LEU A 163 7.51 -9.79 2.03
N THR A 164 8.60 -10.26 1.43
CA THR A 164 8.58 -11.13 0.24
C THR A 164 9.26 -12.44 0.58
N VAL A 165 8.61 -13.55 0.25
CA VAL A 165 9.14 -14.90 0.43
C VAL A 165 9.03 -15.67 -0.88
N ALA A 166 10.09 -16.36 -1.26
CA ALA A 166 10.12 -17.25 -2.41
C ALA A 166 10.59 -18.65 -2.00
N ASP A 167 10.00 -19.67 -2.60
CA ASP A 167 10.43 -21.06 -2.42
C ASP A 167 11.25 -21.57 -3.62
N LYS A 168 11.81 -22.77 -3.47
CA LYS A 168 12.59 -23.41 -4.52
C LYS A 168 11.78 -23.85 -5.74
N PHE A 169 10.47 -23.82 -5.66
CA PHE A 169 9.57 -24.19 -6.77
C PHE A 169 9.14 -22.98 -7.60
N GLY A 170 9.56 -21.77 -7.20
CA GLY A 170 9.21 -20.51 -7.86
C GLY A 170 7.91 -19.88 -7.37
N ASN A 171 7.31 -20.41 -6.29
CA ASN A 171 6.19 -19.72 -5.64
C ASN A 171 6.71 -18.48 -4.90
N VAL A 172 5.98 -17.39 -5.01
CA VAL A 172 6.33 -16.14 -4.35
C VAL A 172 5.12 -15.54 -3.66
N VAL A 173 5.33 -15.09 -2.43
CA VAL A 173 4.35 -14.34 -1.65
C VAL A 173 4.92 -12.96 -1.35
N SER A 174 4.15 -11.92 -1.63
CA SER A 174 4.49 -10.52 -1.37
C SER A 174 3.39 -9.92 -0.50
N ILE A 175 3.71 -9.63 0.76
CA ILE A 175 2.74 -9.19 1.77
C ILE A 175 3.12 -7.81 2.28
N THR A 176 2.17 -6.88 2.21
CA THR A 176 2.27 -5.59 2.91
C THR A 176 1.17 -5.49 3.95
N GLN A 177 1.54 -5.18 5.19
CA GLN A 177 0.61 -5.05 6.30
C GLN A 177 0.85 -3.74 7.06
N THR A 178 -0.21 -3.16 7.58
CA THR A 178 -0.15 -1.90 8.31
C THR A 178 -1.19 -1.81 9.42
N ILE A 179 -0.86 -1.06 10.47
CA ILE A 179 -1.80 -0.62 11.50
C ILE A 179 -1.98 0.92 11.48
N GLY A 180 -1.50 1.57 10.42
CA GLY A 180 -1.49 3.02 10.28
C GLY A 180 -0.21 3.67 10.84
N PRO A 181 -0.30 4.72 11.65
CA PRO A 181 0.87 5.38 12.25
C PRO A 181 1.57 4.49 13.27
N ILE A 182 2.73 4.97 13.77
CA ILE A 182 3.51 4.28 14.81
C ILE A 182 2.62 3.94 16.01
N MET A 183 2.61 2.66 16.40
CA MET A 183 1.78 2.07 17.47
C MET A 183 0.27 2.11 17.17
N GLY A 184 -0.14 2.26 15.91
CA GLY A 184 -1.54 2.28 15.49
C GLY A 184 -2.36 3.33 16.24
N SER A 185 -3.49 2.91 16.82
CA SER A 185 -4.35 3.77 17.65
C SER A 185 -3.75 4.12 19.02
N LYS A 186 -2.63 3.50 19.41
CA LYS A 186 -2.03 3.54 20.77
C LYS A 186 -2.97 3.01 21.85
N VAL A 187 -3.97 2.23 21.47
CA VAL A 187 -4.95 1.60 22.35
C VAL A 187 -4.74 0.09 22.36
N VAL A 188 -4.78 -0.49 23.53
CA VAL A 188 -4.65 -1.93 23.76
C VAL A 188 -5.68 -2.33 24.82
N THR A 189 -6.49 -3.33 24.55
CA THR A 189 -7.34 -3.92 25.60
C THR A 189 -6.48 -4.65 26.62
N ALA A 190 -6.70 -4.38 27.89
CA ALA A 190 -5.96 -4.96 28.98
C ALA A 190 -5.99 -6.50 28.94
N GLY A 191 -4.82 -7.13 29.11
CA GLY A 191 -4.64 -8.60 29.09
C GLY A 191 -4.63 -9.22 27.69
N LEU A 192 -4.72 -8.45 26.59
CA LEU A 192 -4.63 -8.96 25.22
C LEU A 192 -3.32 -8.62 24.52
N GLY A 193 -2.71 -7.49 24.82
CA GLY A 193 -1.44 -7.05 24.22
C GLY A 193 -1.48 -6.77 22.72
N VAL A 194 -2.68 -6.66 22.13
CA VAL A 194 -2.88 -6.36 20.70
C VAL A 194 -3.08 -4.87 20.52
N LEU A 195 -2.23 -4.26 19.69
CA LEU A 195 -2.41 -2.87 19.26
C LEU A 195 -3.47 -2.79 18.16
N TYR A 196 -4.44 -1.89 18.34
CA TYR A 196 -5.45 -1.64 17.31
C TYR A 196 -4.91 -0.73 16.22
N ASN A 197 -5.37 -0.98 14.99
CA ASN A 197 -5.08 -0.10 13.87
C ASN A 197 -5.88 1.22 14.00
N VAL A 198 -5.44 2.23 13.24
CA VAL A 198 -6.14 3.50 13.06
C VAL A 198 -6.01 3.93 11.60
N THR A 199 -6.61 3.14 10.72
CA THR A 199 -6.54 3.36 9.26
C THR A 199 -7.76 4.12 8.72
N MET A 200 -8.79 4.32 9.53
CA MET A 200 -9.92 5.20 9.23
C MET A 200 -9.64 6.67 9.60
N GLY A 201 -10.39 7.60 9.03
CA GLY A 201 -10.33 9.01 9.38
C GLY A 201 -9.28 9.82 8.62
N PRO A 202 -8.64 10.83 9.25
CA PRO A 202 -7.86 11.86 8.55
C PRO A 202 -6.67 11.33 7.75
N TYR A 203 -6.14 10.16 8.06
CA TYR A 203 -5.00 9.55 7.35
C TYR A 203 -5.34 9.13 5.92
N LEU A 204 -6.60 8.78 5.69
CA LEU A 204 -7.13 8.44 4.38
C LEU A 204 -8.17 9.46 3.94
N GLY A 205 -8.30 10.54 4.72
CA GLY A 205 -9.34 11.53 4.62
C GLY A 205 -9.54 12.08 3.22
N GLY A 206 -10.78 12.19 2.86
CA GLY A 206 -11.26 12.99 1.78
C GLY A 206 -11.65 12.29 0.50
N TYR A 207 -11.22 11.05 0.23
CA TYR A 207 -11.63 10.39 -1.01
C TYR A 207 -12.58 9.19 -0.81
N LEU A 208 -12.84 8.83 0.43
CA LEU A 208 -13.88 7.89 0.81
C LEU A 208 -14.89 8.56 1.74
N SER A 209 -15.28 9.80 1.43
CA SER A 209 -16.31 10.54 2.18
C SER A 209 -17.69 9.85 2.18
N GLU A 210 -17.83 8.77 1.43
CA GLU A 210 -19.05 7.98 1.30
C GLU A 210 -18.92 6.58 1.95
N ASP A 211 -17.94 6.38 2.83
CA ASP A 211 -17.78 5.10 3.54
C ASP A 211 -19.06 4.76 4.33
N LYS A 212 -19.50 3.51 4.18
CA LYS A 212 -20.66 2.96 4.86
C LYS A 212 -20.22 1.94 5.91
N PRO A 213 -21.04 1.69 6.92
CA PRO A 213 -20.80 0.59 7.85
C PRO A 213 -20.56 -0.74 7.11
N GLY A 214 -19.45 -1.41 7.42
CA GLY A 214 -19.03 -2.66 6.77
C GLY A 214 -18.07 -2.48 5.59
N ASP A 215 -17.85 -1.28 5.11
CA ASP A 215 -16.90 -1.02 4.03
C ASP A 215 -15.45 -1.28 4.50
N ARG A 216 -14.61 -1.67 3.54
CA ARG A 216 -13.18 -1.88 3.76
C ARG A 216 -12.43 -0.58 3.58
N VAL A 217 -11.60 -0.24 4.55
CA VAL A 217 -10.80 0.97 4.51
C VAL A 217 -9.72 0.85 3.44
N SER A 218 -9.57 1.87 2.61
CA SER A 218 -8.50 1.96 1.63
C SER A 218 -7.13 2.10 2.30
N SER A 219 -6.12 1.53 1.67
CA SER A 219 -4.75 1.57 2.15
C SER A 219 -3.76 1.79 1.01
N HIS A 220 -2.75 2.60 1.25
CA HIS A 220 -1.65 2.82 0.30
C HIS A 220 -0.77 1.57 0.07
N VAL A 221 -1.01 0.47 0.79
CA VAL A 221 -0.28 -0.78 0.56
C VAL A 221 -0.42 -1.22 -0.90
N SER A 222 0.68 -1.64 -1.48
CA SER A 222 0.74 -1.93 -2.91
C SER A 222 1.78 -3.03 -3.19
N PRO A 223 1.60 -4.25 -2.67
CA PRO A 223 2.48 -5.35 -3.02
C PRO A 223 2.39 -5.59 -4.53
N THR A 224 3.54 -5.62 -5.19
CA THR A 224 3.62 -5.62 -6.66
C THR A 224 4.59 -6.69 -7.15
N LEU A 225 4.18 -7.40 -8.19
CA LEU A 225 4.97 -8.40 -8.89
C LEU A 225 5.21 -7.94 -10.33
N PHE A 226 6.42 -8.14 -10.83
CA PHE A 226 6.78 -7.93 -12.23
C PHE A 226 7.18 -9.26 -12.84
N THR A 227 6.55 -9.60 -13.97
CA THR A 227 6.82 -10.85 -14.70
C THR A 227 7.24 -10.56 -16.13
N GLN A 228 8.02 -11.47 -16.70
CA GLN A 228 8.37 -11.46 -18.13
C GLN A 228 8.34 -12.89 -18.65
N ASN A 229 7.65 -13.13 -19.74
CA ASN A 229 7.45 -14.46 -20.32
C ASN A 229 6.97 -15.51 -19.29
N GLY A 230 6.05 -15.12 -18.43
CA GLY A 230 5.49 -15.96 -17.38
C GLY A 230 6.40 -16.22 -16.18
N LYS A 231 7.63 -15.68 -16.17
CA LYS A 231 8.56 -15.81 -15.04
C LYS A 231 8.56 -14.56 -14.18
N LEU A 232 8.59 -14.74 -12.86
CA LEU A 232 8.78 -13.65 -11.92
C LEU A 232 10.19 -13.05 -12.08
N ILE A 233 10.25 -11.73 -12.17
CA ILE A 233 11.50 -10.95 -12.27
C ILE A 233 11.74 -10.13 -11.01
N LEU A 234 10.67 -9.55 -10.44
CA LEU A 234 10.76 -8.72 -9.24
C LEU A 234 9.47 -8.86 -8.44
N ALA A 235 9.62 -9.06 -7.12
CA ALA A 235 8.56 -8.92 -6.14
C ALA A 235 8.95 -7.85 -5.15
N ILE A 236 8.11 -6.84 -4.97
CA ILE A 236 8.45 -5.63 -4.23
C ILE A 236 7.25 -5.05 -3.50
N GLY A 237 7.52 -4.40 -2.39
CA GLY A 237 6.61 -3.53 -1.68
C GLY A 237 7.38 -2.54 -0.84
N ALA A 238 6.68 -1.69 -0.12
CA ALA A 238 7.31 -0.65 0.67
C ALA A 238 6.48 -0.31 1.92
N ALA A 239 7.10 0.44 2.81
CA ALA A 239 6.49 1.12 3.94
C ALA A 239 6.57 2.64 3.73
N GLY A 240 5.63 3.42 4.32
CA GLY A 240 5.71 4.88 4.27
C GLY A 240 4.39 5.59 3.89
N GLY A 241 3.24 4.97 4.12
CA GLY A 241 1.94 5.59 3.81
C GLY A 241 1.81 5.91 2.33
N ASN A 242 1.49 7.16 1.97
CA ASN A 242 1.36 7.61 0.59
C ASN A 242 2.68 7.55 -0.22
N LYS A 243 3.82 7.38 0.43
CA LYS A 243 5.12 7.19 -0.23
C LYS A 243 5.32 5.75 -0.75
N ILE A 244 4.41 4.82 -0.44
CA ILE A 244 4.55 3.40 -0.84
C ILE A 244 4.54 3.24 -2.37
N PRO A 245 3.52 3.67 -3.13
CA PRO A 245 3.55 3.57 -4.58
C PRO A 245 4.75 4.28 -5.22
N PRO A 246 5.09 5.53 -4.85
CA PRO A 246 6.29 6.21 -5.35
C PRO A 246 7.59 5.46 -5.10
N ALA A 247 7.76 4.88 -3.92
CA ALA A 247 8.97 4.13 -3.59
C ALA A 247 9.11 2.86 -4.44
N ILE A 248 8.02 2.10 -4.58
CA ILE A 248 7.97 0.89 -5.42
C ILE A 248 8.33 1.24 -6.86
N THR A 249 7.70 2.27 -7.42
CA THR A 249 7.85 2.63 -8.83
C THR A 249 9.26 3.11 -9.16
N GLN A 250 9.89 3.90 -8.30
CA GLN A 250 11.24 4.39 -8.54
C GLN A 250 12.29 3.29 -8.43
N VAL A 251 12.15 2.36 -7.46
CA VAL A 251 13.05 1.21 -7.35
C VAL A 251 12.87 0.28 -8.54
N ALA A 252 11.63 -0.02 -8.93
CA ALA A 252 11.33 -0.86 -10.10
C ALA A 252 11.85 -0.23 -11.40
N TYR A 253 11.69 1.07 -11.60
CA TYR A 253 12.24 1.80 -12.75
C TYR A 253 13.75 1.64 -12.87
N ARG A 254 14.47 1.84 -11.76
CA ARG A 254 15.94 1.72 -11.73
C ARG A 254 16.39 0.30 -12.05
N PHE A 255 15.77 -0.68 -11.43
CA PHE A 255 16.11 -2.08 -11.64
C PHE A 255 15.74 -2.58 -13.04
N LEU A 256 14.50 -2.30 -13.51
CA LEU A 256 13.96 -2.87 -14.74
C LEU A 256 14.33 -2.08 -16.00
N LYS A 257 14.43 -0.75 -15.94
CA LYS A 257 14.72 0.11 -17.11
C LYS A 257 16.18 0.58 -17.13
N GLN A 258 16.71 1.04 -16.00
CA GLN A 258 18.10 1.49 -15.91
C GLN A 258 19.11 0.34 -15.68
N LYS A 259 18.61 -0.88 -15.38
CA LYS A 259 19.44 -2.08 -15.17
C LYS A 259 20.43 -1.98 -14.01
N LEU A 260 20.15 -1.14 -13.03
CA LEU A 260 20.91 -1.11 -11.79
C LEU A 260 20.67 -2.40 -10.99
N ASP A 261 21.64 -2.81 -10.19
CA ASP A 261 21.40 -3.89 -9.23
C ASP A 261 20.36 -3.47 -8.18
N ILE A 262 19.73 -4.44 -7.54
CA ILE A 262 18.61 -4.16 -6.63
C ILE A 262 19.05 -3.36 -5.39
N GLY A 263 20.25 -3.59 -4.88
CA GLY A 263 20.81 -2.85 -3.73
C GLY A 263 21.01 -1.38 -4.07
N ALA A 264 21.64 -1.09 -5.22
CA ALA A 264 21.79 0.28 -5.73
C ALA A 264 20.42 0.93 -5.97
N SER A 265 19.48 0.20 -6.59
CA SER A 265 18.12 0.71 -6.86
C SER A 265 17.38 1.15 -5.59
N ILE A 266 17.58 0.44 -4.48
CA ILE A 266 16.97 0.75 -3.18
C ILE A 266 17.70 1.90 -2.48
N SER A 267 19.03 1.95 -2.58
CA SER A 267 19.87 2.89 -1.82
C SER A 267 19.83 4.32 -2.34
N LEU A 268 19.58 4.51 -3.63
CA LEU A 268 19.54 5.84 -4.24
C LEU A 268 18.36 6.69 -3.72
N PRO A 269 18.54 8.02 -3.59
CA PRO A 269 17.51 8.94 -3.17
C PRO A 269 16.24 8.82 -4.03
N ARG A 270 15.08 9.07 -3.44
CA ARG A 270 13.77 9.06 -4.11
C ARG A 270 13.08 10.40 -3.93
N VAL A 271 12.35 10.81 -4.95
CA VAL A 271 11.44 11.96 -4.90
C VAL A 271 10.10 11.58 -4.32
#